data_12ad9161a2e326d4a21bd324b83ffb1f
#
_entry.id   12ad9161a2e326d4a21bd324b83ffb1f
#
_cell.length_a   1.000
_cell.length_b   1.000
_cell.length_c   1.000
_cell.angle_alpha   90.00
_cell.angle_beta   90.00
_cell.angle_gamma   90.00
#
_symmetry.space_group_name_H-M   'P 1'
#
loop_
_entity.id
_entity.type
_entity.pdbx_description
1 polymer ?
#
loop_
_entity_poly.entity_id
_entity_poly.type
_entity_poly.pdbx_seq_one_letter_code
_entity_poly.pdbx_strand_id
1 'polypeptide(L)'
;FANSAKVMGSIDATVNLTLNLLPGNMLLAGLFLAACFISLSIGTSVGTIVALCPIAAGIAHSTEASIPLLTAIVVGGSFFGDNLSFISDTTIVATTTQECKLSDKFRVNSFIVMPAAILILIAYIILGSNVHSPQHIPPVEYTKVIPYLVVLITAIFGLNVMAVLTLGITLTGIIGLLDGAYDLFGWFGSMGDGILGMGELIIITMMAGGMLELIKYNGGIDFIISKLTRHINSKRVAELSIAALVSIVDVCTANNTVAIITVGGIAKKIGDRFGLDNRKCASILDTFSCTMQGIIPYGAQMLMAAGLAQVNPIKILPYLYYPYALGIAALLSIILSYPHKYS
;
A
#
# COMPACT_ATOMS: atom_id res chain seq x y z
N PHE A 1 7.65 4.25 -16.14
CA PHE A 1 6.44 5.06 -16.38
C PHE A 1 6.52 6.44 -15.72
N ALA A 2 6.61 6.51 -14.38
CA ALA A 2 6.55 7.77 -13.63
C ALA A 2 7.56 8.82 -14.14
N ASN A 3 8.80 8.42 -14.44
CA ASN A 3 9.82 9.34 -14.94
C ASN A 3 9.54 9.82 -16.36
N SER A 4 9.10 8.94 -17.28
CA SER A 4 8.67 9.35 -18.62
C SER A 4 7.45 10.28 -18.59
N ALA A 5 6.49 9.99 -17.70
CA ALA A 5 5.33 10.86 -17.48
C ALA A 5 5.72 12.23 -16.92
N LYS A 6 6.73 12.29 -16.02
CA LYS A 6 7.28 13.53 -15.46
C LYS A 6 7.92 14.38 -16.56
N VAL A 7 8.82 13.80 -17.34
CA VAL A 7 9.52 14.52 -18.43
C VAL A 7 8.55 15.04 -19.48
N MET A 8 7.50 14.27 -19.80
CA MET A 8 6.45 14.69 -20.73
C MET A 8 5.54 15.81 -20.17
N GLY A 9 5.55 16.06 -18.85
CA GLY A 9 4.63 16.99 -18.19
C GLY A 9 3.26 16.40 -17.84
N SER A 10 3.11 15.07 -17.92
CA SER A 10 1.84 14.37 -17.63
C SER A 10 1.46 14.48 -16.14
N ILE A 11 2.45 14.50 -15.26
CA ILE A 11 2.22 14.67 -13.81
C ILE A 11 1.61 16.05 -13.57
N ASP A 12 2.24 17.11 -14.07
CA ASP A 12 1.77 18.49 -13.87
C ASP A 12 0.38 18.71 -14.45
N ALA A 13 0.11 18.21 -15.65
CA ALA A 13 -1.21 18.28 -16.27
C ALA A 13 -2.28 17.54 -15.46
N THR A 14 -1.95 16.37 -14.88
CA THR A 14 -2.85 15.60 -14.01
C THR A 14 -3.08 16.28 -12.67
N VAL A 15 -2.04 16.89 -12.10
CA VAL A 15 -2.14 17.71 -10.88
C VAL A 15 -3.06 18.89 -11.12
N ASN A 16 -2.85 19.65 -12.22
CA ASN A 16 -3.68 20.81 -12.57
C ASN A 16 -5.15 20.39 -12.76
N LEU A 17 -5.41 19.27 -13.42
CA LEU A 17 -6.76 18.72 -13.55
C LEU A 17 -7.36 18.40 -12.18
N THR A 18 -6.62 17.75 -11.31
CA THR A 18 -7.07 17.36 -9.96
C THR A 18 -7.40 18.60 -9.12
N LEU A 19 -6.54 19.63 -9.14
CA LEU A 19 -6.75 20.88 -8.42
C LEU A 19 -7.95 21.68 -8.96
N ASN A 20 -8.28 21.56 -10.26
CA ASN A 20 -9.47 22.17 -10.84
C ASN A 20 -10.76 21.42 -10.47
N LEU A 21 -10.70 20.09 -10.28
CA LEU A 21 -11.88 19.25 -10.01
C LEU A 21 -12.22 19.17 -8.52
N LEU A 22 -11.21 19.18 -7.64
CA LEU A 22 -11.39 19.00 -6.20
C LEU A 22 -11.12 20.30 -5.46
N PRO A 23 -12.05 20.76 -4.61
CA PRO A 23 -11.78 21.87 -3.71
C PRO A 23 -10.65 21.50 -2.74
N GLY A 24 -9.83 22.49 -2.33
CA GLY A 24 -8.63 22.28 -1.52
C GLY A 24 -8.88 21.46 -0.25
N ASN A 25 -10.00 21.71 0.42
CA ASN A 25 -10.40 20.98 1.64
C ASN A 25 -10.73 19.50 1.41
N MET A 26 -10.96 19.07 0.17
CA MET A 26 -11.26 17.68 -0.18
C MET A 26 -10.06 16.94 -0.80
N LEU A 27 -8.92 17.61 -1.02
CA LEU A 27 -7.76 17.01 -1.68
C LEU A 27 -7.20 15.80 -0.92
N LEU A 28 -7.03 15.91 0.40
CA LEU A 28 -6.50 14.81 1.21
C LEU A 28 -7.44 13.60 1.21
N ALA A 29 -8.74 13.85 1.41
CA ALA A 29 -9.76 12.81 1.41
C ALA A 29 -9.94 12.17 0.02
N GLY A 30 -9.94 12.99 -1.04
CA GLY A 30 -10.02 12.52 -2.41
C GLY A 30 -8.83 11.66 -2.81
N LEU A 31 -7.62 12.05 -2.43
CA LEU A 31 -6.40 11.26 -2.66
C LEU A 31 -6.45 9.92 -1.94
N PHE A 32 -6.92 9.90 -0.66
CA PHE A 32 -7.10 8.66 0.09
C PHE A 32 -8.11 7.73 -0.56
N LEU A 33 -9.29 8.25 -0.94
CA LEU A 33 -10.34 7.47 -1.61
C LEU A 33 -9.85 6.92 -2.96
N ALA A 34 -9.15 7.72 -3.74
CA ALA A 34 -8.56 7.28 -5.01
C ALA A 34 -7.56 6.13 -4.79
N ALA A 35 -6.68 6.25 -3.79
CA ALA A 35 -5.73 5.21 -3.43
C ALA A 35 -6.44 3.93 -2.97
N CYS A 36 -7.45 4.03 -2.10
CA CYS A 36 -8.27 2.90 -1.67
C CYS A 36 -8.94 2.19 -2.85
N PHE A 37 -9.56 2.96 -3.74
CA PHE A 37 -10.32 2.42 -4.87
C PHE A 37 -9.42 1.73 -5.90
N ILE A 38 -8.31 2.36 -6.24
CA ILE A 38 -7.33 1.80 -7.19
C ILE A 38 -6.70 0.52 -6.60
N SER A 39 -6.26 0.56 -5.35
CA SER A 39 -5.66 -0.61 -4.70
C SER A 39 -6.64 -1.78 -4.59
N LEU A 40 -7.90 -1.50 -4.28
CA LEU A 40 -8.95 -2.52 -4.25
C LEU A 40 -9.15 -3.18 -5.63
N SER A 41 -9.07 -2.38 -6.70
CA SER A 41 -9.29 -2.82 -8.07
C SER A 41 -8.10 -3.57 -8.68
N ILE A 42 -6.86 -3.09 -8.42
CA ILE A 42 -5.63 -3.74 -8.90
C ILE A 42 -5.24 -4.94 -8.03
N GLY A 43 -5.58 -4.91 -6.75
CA GLY A 43 -5.18 -5.92 -5.77
C GLY A 43 -3.72 -5.84 -5.35
N THR A 44 -3.07 -4.67 -5.49
CA THR A 44 -1.68 -4.49 -5.06
C THR A 44 -1.40 -3.06 -4.60
N SER A 45 -0.80 -2.95 -3.42
CA SER A 45 -0.32 -1.68 -2.87
C SER A 45 0.78 -1.05 -3.74
N VAL A 46 1.69 -1.86 -4.26
CA VAL A 46 2.81 -1.41 -5.10
C VAL A 46 2.31 -0.67 -6.34
N GLY A 47 1.37 -1.27 -7.09
CA GLY A 47 0.81 -0.65 -8.30
C GLY A 47 0.13 0.70 -8.02
N THR A 48 -0.60 0.79 -6.92
CA THR A 48 -1.26 2.02 -6.47
C THR A 48 -0.26 3.11 -6.11
N ILE A 49 0.81 2.76 -5.38
CA ILE A 49 1.89 3.68 -5.01
C ILE A 49 2.58 4.24 -6.25
N VAL A 50 2.93 3.38 -7.21
CA VAL A 50 3.58 3.81 -8.46
C VAL A 50 2.70 4.76 -9.26
N ALA A 51 1.39 4.51 -9.28
CA ALA A 51 0.46 5.35 -10.02
C ALA A 51 0.19 6.71 -9.34
N LEU A 52 0.06 6.76 -8.02
CA LEU A 52 -0.43 7.94 -7.31
C LEU A 52 0.63 8.77 -6.59
N CYS A 53 1.76 8.19 -6.14
CA CYS A 53 2.77 8.96 -5.41
C CYS A 53 3.35 10.14 -6.19
N PRO A 54 3.63 10.04 -7.49
CA PRO A 54 4.10 11.20 -8.26
C PRO A 54 3.06 12.33 -8.31
N ILE A 55 1.77 11.98 -8.44
CA ILE A 55 0.66 12.95 -8.43
C ILE A 55 0.54 13.59 -7.04
N ALA A 56 0.61 12.78 -5.98
CA ALA A 56 0.56 13.26 -4.60
C ALA A 56 1.71 14.25 -4.30
N ALA A 57 2.92 13.94 -4.75
CA ALA A 57 4.06 14.85 -4.63
C ALA A 57 3.85 16.16 -5.41
N GLY A 58 3.32 16.07 -6.65
CA GLY A 58 2.99 17.24 -7.45
C GLY A 58 1.91 18.12 -6.80
N ILE A 59 0.84 17.51 -6.26
CA ILE A 59 -0.19 18.24 -5.49
C ILE A 59 0.44 18.93 -4.28
N ALA A 60 1.32 18.26 -3.54
CA ALA A 60 1.99 18.84 -2.37
C ALA A 60 2.82 20.06 -2.76
N HIS A 61 3.58 20.01 -3.86
CA HIS A 61 4.34 21.16 -4.36
C HIS A 61 3.43 22.32 -4.77
N SER A 62 2.30 22.04 -5.43
CA SER A 62 1.38 23.09 -5.92
C SER A 62 0.55 23.73 -4.80
N THR A 63 0.32 23.03 -3.68
CA THR A 63 -0.53 23.48 -2.56
C THR A 63 0.28 23.88 -1.34
N GLU A 64 1.63 23.83 -1.39
CA GLU A 64 2.53 24.01 -0.24
C GLU A 64 2.24 23.04 0.92
N ALA A 65 1.53 21.94 0.64
CA ALA A 65 1.23 20.92 1.62
C ALA A 65 2.45 20.01 1.88
N SER A 66 2.44 19.31 2.99
CA SER A 66 3.52 18.38 3.35
C SER A 66 3.61 17.20 2.37
N ILE A 67 4.72 17.08 1.62
CA ILE A 67 4.98 15.93 0.74
C ILE A 67 4.91 14.60 1.52
N PRO A 68 5.56 14.44 2.71
CA PRO A 68 5.42 13.25 3.52
C PRO A 68 3.98 12.90 3.88
N LEU A 69 3.12 13.89 4.18
CA LEU A 69 1.71 13.65 4.48
C LEU A 69 0.96 13.09 3.28
N LEU A 70 1.06 13.72 2.10
CA LEU A 70 0.36 13.25 0.91
C LEU A 70 0.88 11.88 0.45
N THR A 71 2.17 11.64 0.58
CA THR A 71 2.77 10.31 0.33
C THR A 71 2.20 9.27 1.30
N ALA A 72 2.11 9.58 2.60
CA ALA A 72 1.54 8.69 3.61
C ALA A 72 0.05 8.37 3.34
N ILE A 73 -0.72 9.33 2.81
CA ILE A 73 -2.11 9.13 2.40
C ILE A 73 -2.20 8.07 1.30
N VAL A 74 -1.34 8.15 0.29
CA VAL A 74 -1.29 7.15 -0.80
C VAL A 74 -0.89 5.78 -0.26
N VAL A 75 0.16 5.71 0.56
CA VAL A 75 0.61 4.46 1.21
C VAL A 75 -0.52 3.87 2.05
N GLY A 76 -1.20 4.66 2.87
CA GLY A 76 -2.33 4.21 3.68
C GLY A 76 -3.46 3.64 2.84
N GLY A 77 -3.91 4.39 1.82
CA GLY A 77 -4.98 3.94 0.92
C GLY A 77 -4.60 2.70 0.11
N SER A 78 -3.32 2.52 -0.22
CA SER A 78 -2.85 1.33 -0.93
C SER A 78 -3.00 0.05 -0.09
N PHE A 79 -2.74 0.11 1.21
CA PHE A 79 -2.93 -1.04 2.11
C PHE A 79 -4.40 -1.34 2.44
N PHE A 80 -5.30 -0.37 2.28
CA PHE A 80 -6.74 -0.64 2.34
C PHE A 80 -7.15 -1.70 1.30
N GLY A 81 -6.65 -1.58 0.08
CA GLY A 81 -6.92 -2.54 -0.98
C GLY A 81 -6.29 -3.91 -0.69
N ASP A 82 -5.07 -3.98 -0.21
CA ASP A 82 -4.43 -5.26 0.16
C ASP A 82 -5.30 -6.04 1.15
N ASN A 83 -5.96 -5.36 2.11
CA ASN A 83 -6.84 -5.98 3.09
C ASN A 83 -8.20 -6.43 2.55
N LEU A 84 -8.79 -5.71 1.59
CA LEU A 84 -10.16 -5.92 1.14
C LEU A 84 -10.27 -6.42 -0.30
N SER A 85 -9.21 -6.42 -1.10
CA SER A 85 -9.24 -6.94 -2.45
C SER A 85 -9.36 -8.47 -2.46
N PHE A 86 -10.16 -8.98 -3.40
CA PHE A 86 -10.27 -10.43 -3.65
C PHE A 86 -9.08 -11.00 -4.44
N ILE A 87 -8.28 -10.13 -5.06
CA ILE A 87 -7.17 -10.51 -5.94
C ILE A 87 -5.80 -10.15 -5.34
N SER A 88 -5.76 -9.61 -4.11
CA SER A 88 -4.51 -9.29 -3.41
C SER A 88 -3.76 -10.56 -3.01
N ASP A 89 -2.44 -10.54 -3.20
CA ASP A 89 -1.54 -11.65 -2.84
C ASP A 89 -1.69 -12.03 -1.37
N THR A 90 -1.75 -11.05 -0.47
CA THR A 90 -1.90 -11.25 0.98
C THR A 90 -3.21 -11.94 1.32
N THR A 91 -4.30 -11.51 0.68
CA THR A 91 -5.63 -12.12 0.83
C THR A 91 -5.65 -13.57 0.34
N ILE A 92 -5.09 -13.84 -0.84
CA ILE A 92 -5.03 -15.18 -1.42
C ILE A 92 -4.23 -16.12 -0.51
N VAL A 93 -3.05 -15.70 -0.08
CA VAL A 93 -2.19 -16.52 0.75
C VAL A 93 -2.77 -16.72 2.15
N ALA A 94 -3.32 -15.68 2.78
CA ALA A 94 -3.96 -15.82 4.09
C ALA A 94 -5.13 -16.81 4.05
N THR A 95 -5.99 -16.72 3.05
CA THR A 95 -7.14 -17.62 2.91
C THR A 95 -6.75 -19.04 2.55
N THR A 96 -5.75 -19.21 1.68
CA THR A 96 -5.23 -20.52 1.29
C THR A 96 -4.59 -21.24 2.47
N THR A 97 -3.75 -20.55 3.25
CA THR A 97 -3.08 -21.15 4.43
C THR A 97 -4.05 -21.50 5.55
N GLN A 98 -5.18 -20.79 5.65
CA GLN A 98 -6.22 -21.05 6.65
C GLN A 98 -7.40 -21.89 6.12
N GLU A 99 -7.35 -22.35 4.88
CA GLU A 99 -8.39 -23.18 4.27
C GLU A 99 -9.79 -22.55 4.35
N CYS A 100 -9.89 -21.24 4.10
CA CYS A 100 -11.17 -20.52 4.11
C CYS A 100 -11.41 -19.80 2.77
N LYS A 101 -12.66 -19.42 2.52
CA LYS A 101 -13.04 -18.73 1.28
C LYS A 101 -12.64 -17.25 1.34
N LEU A 102 -12.23 -16.69 0.21
CA LEU A 102 -11.93 -15.26 0.04
C LEU A 102 -13.10 -14.37 0.52
N SER A 103 -14.33 -14.73 0.15
CA SER A 103 -15.54 -13.99 0.54
C SER A 103 -15.78 -13.97 2.05
N ASP A 104 -15.38 -15.02 2.76
CA ASP A 104 -15.57 -15.12 4.20
C ASP A 104 -14.54 -14.25 4.94
N LYS A 105 -13.28 -14.27 4.50
CA LYS A 105 -12.22 -13.36 5.00
C LYS A 105 -12.60 -11.90 4.73
N PHE A 106 -13.08 -11.58 3.52
CA PHE A 106 -13.55 -10.24 3.18
C PHE A 106 -14.60 -9.72 4.17
N ARG A 107 -15.59 -10.56 4.52
CA ARG A 107 -16.62 -10.17 5.51
C ARG A 107 -16.02 -9.86 6.88
N VAL A 108 -15.10 -10.68 7.37
CA VAL A 108 -14.44 -10.43 8.67
C VAL A 108 -13.63 -9.15 8.61
N ASN A 109 -12.80 -8.98 7.57
CA ASN A 109 -11.97 -7.80 7.41
C ASN A 109 -12.80 -6.52 7.25
N SER A 110 -13.92 -6.56 6.54
CA SER A 110 -14.79 -5.38 6.38
C SER A 110 -15.24 -4.78 7.72
N PHE A 111 -15.52 -5.62 8.72
CA PHE A 111 -15.88 -5.13 10.06
C PHE A 111 -14.73 -4.47 10.82
N ILE A 112 -13.49 -4.73 10.45
CA ILE A 112 -12.29 -4.18 11.10
C ILE A 112 -11.74 -2.99 10.29
N VAL A 113 -11.61 -3.16 9.00
CA VAL A 113 -10.95 -2.23 8.07
C VAL A 113 -11.83 -1.02 7.77
N MET A 114 -13.15 -1.24 7.51
CA MET A 114 -14.04 -0.13 7.14
C MET A 114 -14.20 0.93 8.24
N PRO A 115 -14.39 0.59 9.53
CA PRO A 115 -14.42 1.60 10.59
C PRO A 115 -13.13 2.42 10.67
N ALA A 116 -11.96 1.77 10.54
CA ALA A 116 -10.67 2.46 10.52
C ALA A 116 -10.55 3.40 9.32
N ALA A 117 -10.94 2.94 8.12
CA ALA A 117 -10.89 3.75 6.90
C ALA A 117 -11.85 4.95 6.97
N ILE A 118 -13.07 4.77 7.48
CA ILE A 118 -14.03 5.87 7.64
C ILE A 118 -13.52 6.90 8.66
N LEU A 119 -12.96 6.45 9.78
CA LEU A 119 -12.37 7.35 10.78
C LEU A 119 -11.26 8.20 10.17
N ILE A 120 -10.36 7.58 9.40
CA ILE A 120 -9.25 8.27 8.77
C ILE A 120 -9.71 9.16 7.62
N LEU A 121 -10.74 8.77 6.87
CA LEU A 121 -11.35 9.62 5.85
C LEU A 121 -11.90 10.92 6.47
N ILE A 122 -12.62 10.79 7.59
CA ILE A 122 -13.13 11.97 8.34
C ILE A 122 -11.96 12.84 8.82
N ALA A 123 -10.90 12.22 9.36
CA ALA A 123 -9.70 12.95 9.76
C ALA A 123 -9.07 13.72 8.60
N TYR A 124 -9.00 13.11 7.39
CA TYR A 124 -8.46 13.79 6.20
C TYR A 124 -9.38 14.91 5.69
N ILE A 125 -10.70 14.81 5.84
CA ILE A 125 -11.61 15.93 5.54
C ILE A 125 -11.35 17.11 6.49
N ILE A 126 -11.17 16.83 7.78
CA ILE A 126 -10.88 17.87 8.79
C ILE A 126 -9.50 18.50 8.55
N LEU A 127 -8.47 17.67 8.36
CA LEU A 127 -7.12 18.16 8.09
C LEU A 127 -7.04 18.90 6.75
N GLY A 128 -7.80 18.49 5.76
CA GLY A 128 -7.88 19.10 4.44
C GLY A 128 -8.42 20.54 4.47
N SER A 129 -9.16 20.94 5.53
CA SER A 129 -9.65 22.30 5.68
C SER A 129 -8.52 23.36 5.75
N ASN A 130 -7.31 22.93 6.12
CA ASN A 130 -6.12 23.78 6.17
C ASN A 130 -5.31 23.77 4.86
N VAL A 131 -5.71 22.98 3.87
CA VAL A 131 -5.04 22.92 2.56
C VAL A 131 -5.71 23.93 1.63
N HIS A 132 -4.92 24.89 1.18
CA HIS A 132 -5.39 25.93 0.28
C HIS A 132 -5.07 25.57 -1.17
N SER A 133 -6.06 25.63 -2.04
CA SER A 133 -5.81 25.56 -3.48
C SER A 133 -5.01 26.78 -3.91
N PRO A 134 -4.05 26.63 -4.85
CA PRO A 134 -3.32 27.77 -5.39
C PRO A 134 -4.29 28.78 -5.99
N GLN A 135 -3.97 30.08 -5.84
CA GLN A 135 -4.79 31.17 -6.39
C GLN A 135 -4.86 31.15 -7.93
N HIS A 136 -3.83 30.60 -8.56
CA HIS A 136 -3.74 30.44 -10.00
C HIS A 136 -3.32 29.02 -10.34
N ILE A 137 -4.21 28.27 -10.97
CA ILE A 137 -3.95 26.92 -11.48
C ILE A 137 -3.66 27.07 -12.98
N PRO A 138 -2.50 26.61 -13.48
CA PRO A 138 -2.20 26.65 -14.91
C PRO A 138 -3.26 25.91 -15.72
N PRO A 139 -3.43 26.25 -17.01
CA PRO A 139 -4.38 25.57 -17.89
C PRO A 139 -4.05 24.09 -18.01
N VAL A 140 -5.08 23.25 -18.06
CA VAL A 140 -4.93 21.80 -18.18
C VAL A 140 -4.61 21.41 -19.61
N GLU A 141 -3.47 20.78 -19.84
CA GLU A 141 -3.11 20.17 -21.10
C GLU A 141 -3.70 18.75 -21.17
N TYR A 142 -4.95 18.63 -21.64
CA TYR A 142 -5.71 17.37 -21.61
C TYR A 142 -5.02 16.20 -22.32
N THR A 143 -4.27 16.44 -23.39
CA THR A 143 -3.49 15.41 -24.09
C THR A 143 -2.45 14.75 -23.17
N LYS A 144 -1.80 15.55 -22.34
CA LYS A 144 -0.80 15.07 -21.38
C LYS A 144 -1.41 14.33 -20.16
N VAL A 145 -2.70 14.50 -19.90
CA VAL A 145 -3.42 13.77 -18.86
C VAL A 145 -3.74 12.33 -19.28
N ILE A 146 -3.89 12.07 -20.59
CA ILE A 146 -4.34 10.79 -21.14
C ILE A 146 -3.57 9.58 -20.57
N PRO A 147 -2.22 9.56 -20.49
CA PRO A 147 -1.49 8.39 -19.98
C PRO A 147 -1.90 8.02 -18.54
N TYR A 148 -2.04 9.00 -17.64
CA TYR A 148 -2.50 8.74 -16.28
C TYR A 148 -3.95 8.27 -16.22
N LEU A 149 -4.86 8.90 -17.00
CA LEU A 149 -6.25 8.45 -17.07
C LEU A 149 -6.35 7.00 -17.56
N VAL A 150 -5.60 6.63 -18.59
CA VAL A 150 -5.60 5.26 -19.10
C VAL A 150 -5.03 4.30 -18.07
N VAL A 151 -3.92 4.64 -17.42
CA VAL A 151 -3.35 3.84 -16.33
C VAL A 151 -4.38 3.66 -15.20
N LEU A 152 -5.03 4.72 -14.73
CA LEU A 152 -6.03 4.64 -13.67
C LEU A 152 -7.27 3.83 -14.09
N ILE A 153 -7.80 4.07 -15.28
CA ILE A 153 -8.98 3.36 -15.80
C ILE A 153 -8.68 1.87 -15.97
N THR A 154 -7.57 1.52 -16.61
CA THR A 154 -7.20 0.11 -16.84
C THR A 154 -6.87 -0.61 -15.53
N ALA A 155 -6.30 0.11 -14.55
CA ALA A 155 -6.10 -0.39 -13.20
C ALA A 155 -7.44 -0.70 -12.50
N ILE A 156 -8.42 0.21 -12.58
CA ILE A 156 -9.76 0.02 -12.03
C ILE A 156 -10.47 -1.21 -12.65
N PHE A 157 -10.24 -1.50 -13.92
CA PHE A 157 -10.75 -2.72 -14.56
C PHE A 157 -9.99 -4.00 -14.17
N GLY A 158 -9.01 -3.91 -13.26
CA GLY A 158 -8.29 -5.06 -12.73
C GLY A 158 -7.28 -5.68 -13.70
N LEU A 159 -6.79 -4.92 -14.68
CA LEU A 159 -5.70 -5.37 -15.56
C LEU A 159 -4.41 -5.56 -14.78
N ASN A 160 -3.58 -6.50 -15.22
CA ASN A 160 -2.28 -6.75 -14.61
C ASN A 160 -1.42 -5.48 -14.58
N VAL A 161 -0.80 -5.20 -13.42
CA VAL A 161 0.01 -3.98 -13.18
C VAL A 161 1.11 -3.79 -14.24
N MET A 162 1.78 -4.87 -14.66
CA MET A 162 2.82 -4.80 -15.68
C MET A 162 2.25 -4.33 -17.03
N ALA A 163 1.08 -4.86 -17.42
CA ALA A 163 0.40 -4.44 -18.65
C ALA A 163 -0.07 -2.98 -18.57
N VAL A 164 -0.63 -2.56 -17.43
CA VAL A 164 -1.07 -1.19 -17.17
C VAL A 164 0.10 -0.20 -17.28
N LEU A 165 1.22 -0.48 -16.62
CA LEU A 165 2.39 0.39 -16.66
C LEU A 165 3.09 0.40 -18.01
N THR A 166 3.12 -0.74 -18.72
CA THR A 166 3.66 -0.82 -20.09
C THR A 166 2.81 0.01 -21.04
N LEU A 167 1.50 -0.08 -20.94
CA LEU A 167 0.58 0.78 -21.70
C LEU A 167 0.82 2.27 -21.38
N GLY A 168 0.99 2.61 -20.10
CA GLY A 168 1.32 3.97 -19.69
C GLY A 168 2.65 4.48 -20.28
N ILE A 169 3.71 3.65 -20.25
CA ILE A 169 5.01 3.99 -20.86
C ILE A 169 4.85 4.22 -22.37
N THR A 170 4.13 3.34 -23.06
CA THR A 170 3.91 3.46 -24.50
C THR A 170 3.16 4.74 -24.86
N LEU A 171 2.09 5.07 -24.10
CA LEU A 171 1.32 6.29 -24.31
C LEU A 171 2.14 7.55 -24.04
N THR A 172 2.94 7.56 -22.95
CA THR A 172 3.84 8.69 -22.70
C THR A 172 4.84 8.84 -23.86
N GLY A 173 5.38 7.71 -24.38
CA GLY A 173 6.27 7.74 -25.56
C GLY A 173 5.61 8.37 -26.77
N ILE A 174 4.45 7.88 -27.16
CA ILE A 174 3.72 8.38 -28.35
C ILE A 174 3.38 9.86 -28.19
N ILE A 175 2.75 10.25 -27.09
CA ILE A 175 2.30 11.64 -26.89
C ILE A 175 3.50 12.57 -26.74
N GLY A 176 4.53 12.19 -25.97
CA GLY A 176 5.70 13.03 -25.76
C GLY A 176 6.54 13.23 -27.01
N LEU A 177 6.62 12.24 -27.92
CA LEU A 177 7.25 12.38 -29.23
C LEU A 177 6.45 13.30 -30.16
N LEU A 178 5.12 13.19 -30.15
CA LEU A 178 4.25 14.04 -30.97
C LEU A 178 4.21 15.49 -30.49
N ASP A 179 4.28 15.69 -29.17
CA ASP A 179 4.25 17.00 -28.51
C ASP A 179 5.66 17.67 -28.46
N GLY A 180 6.70 16.94 -28.86
CA GLY A 180 8.08 17.43 -28.86
C GLY A 180 8.69 17.59 -27.46
N ALA A 181 8.12 16.93 -26.43
CA ALA A 181 8.65 16.94 -25.07
C ALA A 181 10.02 16.24 -24.99
N TYR A 182 10.27 15.27 -25.83
CA TYR A 182 11.55 14.58 -26.05
C TYR A 182 11.60 13.94 -27.44
N ASP A 183 12.81 13.62 -27.89
CA ASP A 183 13.06 12.73 -29.04
C ASP A 183 13.08 11.25 -28.60
N LEU A 184 13.29 10.34 -29.53
CA LEU A 184 13.32 8.90 -29.24
C LEU A 184 14.40 8.53 -28.20
N PHE A 185 15.59 9.14 -28.30
CA PHE A 185 16.69 8.91 -27.36
C PHE A 185 16.38 9.49 -25.98
N GLY A 186 15.73 10.65 -25.90
CA GLY A 186 15.27 11.26 -24.66
C GLY A 186 14.19 10.42 -23.98
N TRP A 187 13.28 9.80 -24.76
CA TRP A 187 12.30 8.87 -24.20
C TRP A 187 12.99 7.63 -23.57
N PHE A 188 13.93 6.97 -24.28
CA PHE A 188 14.72 5.87 -23.70
C PHE A 188 15.56 6.33 -22.51
N GLY A 189 16.16 7.52 -22.59
CA GLY A 189 16.87 8.14 -21.47
C GLY A 189 16.00 8.29 -20.23
N SER A 190 14.76 8.81 -20.40
CA SER A 190 13.82 8.95 -19.29
C SER A 190 13.46 7.62 -18.62
N MET A 191 13.40 6.53 -19.39
CA MET A 191 13.20 5.19 -18.83
C MET A 191 14.43 4.72 -18.04
N GLY A 192 15.63 4.95 -18.60
CA GLY A 192 16.90 4.65 -17.93
C GLY A 192 17.04 5.38 -16.60
N ASP A 193 16.77 6.68 -16.58
CA ASP A 193 16.78 7.50 -15.35
C ASP A 193 15.75 6.99 -14.32
N GLY A 194 14.59 6.52 -14.78
CA GLY A 194 13.59 5.91 -13.92
C GLY A 194 14.08 4.61 -13.25
N ILE A 195 14.85 3.80 -13.95
CA ILE A 195 15.49 2.59 -13.40
C ILE A 195 16.58 2.97 -12.40
N LEU A 196 17.45 3.92 -12.76
CA LEU A 196 18.52 4.40 -11.88
C LEU A 196 17.96 5.03 -10.60
N GLY A 197 16.85 5.78 -10.69
CA GLY A 197 16.17 6.35 -9.54
C GLY A 197 15.62 5.32 -8.56
N MET A 198 15.44 4.06 -8.98
CA MET A 198 15.05 2.94 -8.12
C MET A 198 16.24 2.09 -7.62
N GLY A 199 17.47 2.49 -7.91
CA GLY A 199 18.68 1.72 -7.57
C GLY A 199 18.80 1.44 -6.08
N GLU A 200 18.54 2.42 -5.23
CA GLU A 200 18.55 2.26 -3.76
C GLU A 200 17.53 1.21 -3.30
N LEU A 201 16.30 1.28 -3.83
CA LEU A 201 15.23 0.30 -3.54
C LEU A 201 15.68 -1.12 -3.91
N ILE A 202 16.26 -1.29 -5.10
CA ILE A 202 16.73 -2.60 -5.59
C ILE A 202 17.80 -3.16 -4.65
N ILE A 203 18.81 -2.37 -4.29
CA ILE A 203 19.90 -2.77 -3.41
C ILE A 203 19.39 -3.14 -2.02
N ILE A 204 18.55 -2.29 -1.41
CA ILE A 204 18.00 -2.54 -0.06
C ILE A 204 17.14 -3.81 -0.07
N THR A 205 16.31 -4.00 -1.09
CA THR A 205 15.44 -5.18 -1.20
C THR A 205 16.27 -6.47 -1.35
N MET A 206 17.33 -6.44 -2.16
CA MET A 206 18.23 -7.59 -2.30
C MET A 206 18.97 -7.91 -0.99
N MET A 207 19.47 -6.89 -0.29
CA MET A 207 20.14 -7.06 1.01
C MET A 207 19.18 -7.58 2.09
N ALA A 208 17.95 -7.06 2.14
CA ALA A 208 16.91 -7.55 3.05
C ALA A 208 16.58 -9.02 2.79
N GLY A 209 16.47 -9.44 1.53
CA GLY A 209 16.30 -10.84 1.15
C GLY A 209 17.45 -11.73 1.62
N GLY A 210 18.71 -11.29 1.45
CA GLY A 210 19.88 -11.99 1.95
C GLY A 210 19.91 -12.11 3.48
N MET A 211 19.55 -11.02 4.20
CA MET A 211 19.40 -11.04 5.65
C MET A 211 18.34 -12.04 6.12
N LEU A 212 17.20 -12.10 5.43
CA LEU A 212 16.14 -13.07 5.74
C LEU A 212 16.66 -14.51 5.68
N GLU A 213 17.40 -14.86 4.63
CA GLU A 213 17.95 -16.22 4.51
C GLU A 213 18.99 -16.52 5.60
N LEU A 214 19.78 -15.54 6.04
CA LEU A 214 20.68 -15.70 7.18
C LEU A 214 19.89 -15.91 8.51
N ILE A 215 18.81 -15.17 8.72
CA ILE A 215 17.95 -15.32 9.90
C ILE A 215 17.32 -16.72 9.92
N LYS A 216 16.82 -17.20 8.78
CA LYS A 216 16.26 -18.57 8.64
C LYS A 216 17.32 -19.62 8.89
N TYR A 217 18.47 -19.52 8.22
CA TYR A 217 19.57 -20.48 8.34
C TYR A 217 20.07 -20.64 9.80
N ASN A 218 20.11 -19.54 10.54
CA ASN A 218 20.50 -19.55 11.97
C ASN A 218 19.37 -19.95 12.93
N GLY A 219 18.20 -20.37 12.41
CA GLY A 219 17.05 -20.76 13.24
C GLY A 219 16.38 -19.60 13.96
N GLY A 220 16.60 -18.35 13.53
CA GLY A 220 16.04 -17.17 14.19
C GLY A 220 14.51 -17.14 14.12
N ILE A 221 13.93 -17.54 12.99
CA ILE A 221 12.47 -17.63 12.84
C ILE A 221 11.90 -18.74 13.73
N ASP A 222 12.54 -19.91 13.78
CA ASP A 222 12.10 -21.02 14.63
C ASP A 222 12.17 -20.66 16.12
N PHE A 223 13.20 -19.90 16.52
CA PHE A 223 13.31 -19.36 17.88
C PHE A 223 12.15 -18.43 18.23
N ILE A 224 11.82 -17.48 17.35
CA ILE A 224 10.69 -16.55 17.54
C ILE A 224 9.38 -17.34 17.67
N ILE A 225 9.15 -18.28 16.77
CA ILE A 225 7.96 -19.15 16.78
C ILE A 225 7.86 -19.91 18.10
N SER A 226 8.93 -20.60 18.51
CA SER A 226 8.94 -21.40 19.73
C SER A 226 8.70 -20.55 20.98
N LYS A 227 9.27 -19.35 21.02
CA LYS A 227 9.11 -18.43 22.14
C LYS A 227 7.69 -17.91 22.29
N LEU A 228 7.07 -17.51 21.17
CA LEU A 228 5.73 -16.92 21.16
C LEU A 228 4.63 -17.98 21.36
N THR A 229 4.84 -19.22 20.91
CA THR A 229 3.84 -20.28 21.04
C THR A 229 3.86 -21.00 22.40
N ARG A 230 4.92 -20.84 23.19
CA ARG A 230 5.13 -21.57 24.44
C ARG A 230 4.09 -21.31 25.52
N HIS A 231 3.52 -20.11 25.60
CA HIS A 231 2.65 -19.66 26.68
C HIS A 231 1.20 -19.45 26.27
N ILE A 232 0.76 -20.05 25.18
CA ILE A 232 -0.64 -19.92 24.71
C ILE A 232 -1.53 -20.77 25.62
N ASN A 233 -2.50 -20.12 26.29
CA ASN A 233 -3.39 -20.75 27.26
C ASN A 233 -4.87 -20.40 27.05
N SER A 234 -5.20 -19.53 26.11
CA SER A 234 -6.58 -19.11 25.81
C SER A 234 -6.73 -18.70 24.35
N LYS A 235 -7.98 -18.63 23.86
CA LYS A 235 -8.28 -18.17 22.50
C LYS A 235 -7.69 -16.79 22.21
N ARG A 236 -7.88 -15.81 23.10
CA ARG A 236 -7.36 -14.44 22.92
C ARG A 236 -5.84 -14.40 22.86
N VAL A 237 -5.17 -15.18 23.71
CA VAL A 237 -3.71 -15.29 23.70
C VAL A 237 -3.25 -15.97 22.41
N ALA A 238 -4.00 -16.93 21.88
CA ALA A 238 -3.71 -17.56 20.59
C ALA A 238 -3.82 -16.54 19.43
N GLU A 239 -4.90 -15.76 19.38
CA GLU A 239 -5.07 -14.69 18.37
C GLU A 239 -3.93 -13.65 18.47
N LEU A 240 -3.59 -13.18 19.68
CA LEU A 240 -2.47 -12.25 19.89
C LEU A 240 -1.12 -12.86 19.51
N SER A 241 -0.94 -14.15 19.75
CA SER A 241 0.30 -14.85 19.35
C SER A 241 0.42 -14.94 17.81
N ILE A 242 -0.67 -15.22 17.10
CA ILE A 242 -0.69 -15.21 15.63
C ILE A 242 -0.38 -13.80 15.11
N ALA A 243 -1.02 -12.77 15.69
CA ALA A 243 -0.77 -11.38 15.35
C ALA A 243 0.68 -10.96 15.55
N ALA A 244 1.25 -11.29 16.71
CA ALA A 244 2.65 -11.01 17.02
C ALA A 244 3.62 -11.77 16.11
N LEU A 245 3.34 -13.06 15.84
CA LEU A 245 4.16 -13.87 14.94
C LEU A 245 4.24 -13.27 13.54
N VAL A 246 3.10 -13.00 12.91
CA VAL A 246 3.09 -12.44 11.56
C VAL A 246 3.74 -11.05 11.53
N SER A 247 3.50 -10.22 12.54
CA SER A 247 4.09 -8.89 12.66
C SER A 247 5.62 -8.94 12.75
N ILE A 248 6.17 -9.79 13.63
CA ILE A 248 7.62 -9.90 13.82
C ILE A 248 8.27 -10.51 12.58
N VAL A 249 7.66 -11.54 12.00
CA VAL A 249 8.18 -12.14 10.77
C VAL A 249 8.15 -11.14 9.63
N ASP A 250 7.12 -10.30 9.52
CA ASP A 250 7.04 -9.24 8.51
C ASP A 250 8.15 -8.18 8.69
N VAL A 251 8.43 -7.77 9.91
CA VAL A 251 9.61 -6.92 10.21
C VAL A 251 10.92 -7.58 9.75
N CYS A 252 11.06 -8.90 9.94
CA CYS A 252 12.27 -9.63 9.51
C CYS A 252 12.35 -9.82 7.99
N THR A 253 11.20 -9.97 7.32
CA THR A 253 11.14 -10.28 5.87
C THR A 253 10.98 -9.04 5.00
N ALA A 254 10.50 -7.94 5.57
CA ALA A 254 10.07 -6.73 4.87
C ALA A 254 9.11 -7.03 3.70
N ASN A 255 8.30 -8.11 3.84
CA ASN A 255 7.36 -8.56 2.82
C ASN A 255 6.18 -9.29 3.46
N ASN A 256 5.02 -8.66 3.44
CA ASN A 256 3.79 -9.15 4.06
C ASN A 256 3.34 -10.52 3.51
N THR A 257 3.43 -10.76 2.21
CA THR A 257 3.08 -12.05 1.60
C THR A 257 3.98 -13.18 2.10
N VAL A 258 5.30 -12.94 2.16
CA VAL A 258 6.28 -13.91 2.68
C VAL A 258 6.06 -14.16 4.17
N ALA A 259 5.73 -13.14 4.94
CA ALA A 259 5.40 -13.28 6.36
C ALA A 259 4.17 -14.19 6.56
N ILE A 260 3.10 -13.96 5.80
CA ILE A 260 1.89 -14.78 5.86
C ILE A 260 2.19 -16.24 5.46
N ILE A 261 2.96 -16.48 4.38
CA ILE A 261 3.36 -17.83 3.96
C ILE A 261 4.12 -18.54 5.10
N THR A 262 5.08 -17.86 5.71
CA THR A 262 5.94 -18.41 6.76
C THR A 262 5.14 -18.78 8.01
N VAL A 263 4.22 -17.92 8.42
CA VAL A 263 3.45 -18.08 9.67
C VAL A 263 2.15 -18.87 9.47
N GLY A 264 1.60 -18.90 8.26
CA GLY A 264 0.26 -19.39 7.96
C GLY A 264 -0.01 -20.82 8.45
N GLY A 265 0.90 -21.76 8.19
CA GLY A 265 0.77 -23.14 8.65
C GLY A 265 0.85 -23.28 10.19
N ILE A 266 1.57 -22.39 10.84
CA ILE A 266 1.67 -22.37 12.31
C ILE A 266 0.39 -21.76 12.90
N ALA A 267 -0.09 -20.67 12.31
CA ALA A 267 -1.35 -20.03 12.68
C ALA A 267 -2.53 -21.02 12.57
N LYS A 268 -2.54 -21.84 11.51
CA LYS A 268 -3.54 -22.92 11.34
C LYS A 268 -3.49 -23.91 12.49
N LYS A 269 -2.31 -24.43 12.85
CA LYS A 269 -2.13 -25.36 13.97
C LYS A 269 -2.53 -24.76 15.32
N ILE A 270 -2.21 -23.49 15.54
CA ILE A 270 -2.65 -22.76 16.74
C ILE A 270 -4.18 -22.61 16.73
N GLY A 271 -4.76 -22.21 15.62
CA GLY A 271 -6.20 -22.06 15.42
C GLY A 271 -6.95 -23.34 15.73
N ASP A 272 -6.54 -24.45 15.14
CA ASP A 272 -7.16 -25.77 15.34
C ASP A 272 -7.04 -26.23 16.81
N ARG A 273 -5.89 -26.01 17.45
CA ARG A 273 -5.65 -26.38 18.85
C ARG A 273 -6.53 -25.61 19.85
N PHE A 274 -6.77 -24.32 19.60
CA PHE A 274 -7.54 -23.47 20.50
C PHE A 274 -8.96 -23.21 20.04
N GLY A 275 -9.38 -23.84 18.94
CA GLY A 275 -10.74 -23.71 18.39
C GLY A 275 -11.05 -22.32 17.87
N LEU A 276 -10.09 -21.68 17.19
CA LEU A 276 -10.29 -20.41 16.51
C LEU A 276 -10.97 -20.64 15.15
N ASP A 277 -11.76 -19.67 14.73
CA ASP A 277 -12.33 -19.68 13.38
C ASP A 277 -11.25 -19.38 12.34
N ASN A 278 -11.15 -20.24 11.31
CA ASN A 278 -10.16 -20.10 10.23
C ASN A 278 -10.24 -18.73 9.53
N ARG A 279 -11.45 -18.19 9.40
CA ARG A 279 -11.70 -16.87 8.80
C ARG A 279 -11.12 -15.76 9.65
N LYS A 280 -11.20 -15.89 10.98
CA LYS A 280 -10.58 -14.95 11.93
C LYS A 280 -9.06 -15.05 11.89
N CYS A 281 -8.51 -16.27 11.82
CA CYS A 281 -7.06 -16.48 11.66
C CYS A 281 -6.55 -15.86 10.36
N ALA A 282 -7.24 -16.06 9.23
CA ALA A 282 -6.89 -15.43 7.96
C ALA A 282 -6.95 -13.89 8.03
N SER A 283 -7.98 -13.36 8.71
CA SER A 283 -8.12 -11.92 8.94
C SER A 283 -6.95 -11.36 9.77
N ILE A 284 -6.56 -12.03 10.85
CA ILE A 284 -5.44 -11.61 11.70
C ILE A 284 -4.12 -11.61 10.90
N LEU A 285 -3.83 -12.70 10.19
CA LEU A 285 -2.62 -12.80 9.37
C LEU A 285 -2.52 -11.64 8.37
N ASP A 286 -3.58 -11.39 7.63
CA ASP A 286 -3.61 -10.35 6.60
C ASP A 286 -3.57 -8.94 7.20
N THR A 287 -4.41 -8.65 8.21
CA THR A 287 -4.52 -7.30 8.77
C THR A 287 -3.24 -6.87 9.49
N PHE A 288 -2.61 -7.76 10.27
CA PHE A 288 -1.38 -7.43 10.98
C PHE A 288 -0.16 -7.38 10.07
N SER A 289 -0.07 -8.21 9.04
CA SER A 289 1.00 -8.09 8.05
C SER A 289 0.87 -6.78 7.26
N CYS A 290 -0.32 -6.42 6.79
CA CYS A 290 -0.52 -5.14 6.10
C CYS A 290 -0.25 -3.93 7.00
N THR A 291 -0.61 -4.02 8.30
CA THR A 291 -0.28 -2.97 9.28
C THR A 291 1.23 -2.81 9.41
N MET A 292 1.96 -3.90 9.63
CA MET A 292 3.42 -3.86 9.81
C MET A 292 4.12 -3.41 8.54
N GLN A 293 3.80 -3.99 7.39
CA GLN A 293 4.39 -3.61 6.11
C GLN A 293 4.12 -2.13 5.79
N GLY A 294 2.96 -1.60 6.20
CA GLY A 294 2.62 -0.19 6.03
C GLY A 294 3.45 0.77 6.87
N ILE A 295 4.10 0.31 7.95
CA ILE A 295 4.90 1.16 8.84
C ILE A 295 6.40 0.86 8.81
N ILE A 296 6.84 -0.21 8.16
CA ILE A 296 8.27 -0.57 8.02
C ILE A 296 8.96 0.41 7.07
N PRO A 297 9.96 1.21 7.52
CA PRO A 297 10.56 2.23 6.67
C PRO A 297 11.44 1.68 5.54
N TYR A 298 11.90 0.43 5.66
CA TYR A 298 12.71 -0.29 4.69
C TYR A 298 11.91 -1.31 3.87
N GLY A 299 10.58 -1.35 4.03
CA GLY A 299 9.69 -2.17 3.20
C GLY A 299 9.60 -1.63 1.77
N ALA A 300 9.39 -2.53 0.80
CA ALA A 300 9.38 -2.18 -0.62
C ALA A 300 8.38 -1.06 -0.95
N GLN A 301 7.18 -1.09 -0.38
CA GLN A 301 6.15 -0.07 -0.57
C GLN A 301 6.60 1.31 -0.07
N MET A 302 7.19 1.35 1.14
CA MET A 302 7.66 2.60 1.73
C MET A 302 8.84 3.19 0.97
N LEU A 303 9.83 2.36 0.60
CA LEU A 303 10.99 2.80 -0.18
C LEU A 303 10.57 3.30 -1.56
N MET A 304 9.62 2.61 -2.20
CA MET A 304 9.09 3.03 -3.49
C MET A 304 8.34 4.36 -3.40
N ALA A 305 7.47 4.51 -2.40
CA ALA A 305 6.74 5.76 -2.16
C ALA A 305 7.71 6.92 -1.89
N ALA A 306 8.71 6.69 -1.05
CA ALA A 306 9.75 7.67 -0.71
C ALA A 306 10.59 8.06 -1.93
N GLY A 307 11.01 7.09 -2.74
CA GLY A 307 11.76 7.33 -3.97
C GLY A 307 10.98 8.12 -5.00
N LEU A 308 9.70 7.79 -5.22
CA LEU A 308 8.83 8.49 -6.17
C LEU A 308 8.49 9.92 -5.70
N ALA A 309 8.32 10.11 -4.39
CA ALA A 309 8.03 11.43 -3.80
C ALA A 309 9.30 12.22 -3.46
N GLN A 310 10.50 11.66 -3.65
CA GLN A 310 11.79 12.30 -3.33
C GLN A 310 11.89 12.73 -1.86
N VAL A 311 11.42 11.89 -0.92
CA VAL A 311 11.46 12.16 0.52
C VAL A 311 12.10 11.01 1.28
N ASN A 312 12.64 11.32 2.47
CA ASN A 312 13.17 10.26 3.34
C ASN A 312 12.01 9.43 3.93
N PRO A 313 12.07 8.07 3.86
CA PRO A 313 11.03 7.19 4.42
C PRO A 313 10.66 7.49 5.87
N ILE A 314 11.65 7.84 6.69
CA ILE A 314 11.43 8.15 8.12
C ILE A 314 10.50 9.35 8.31
N LYS A 315 10.56 10.34 7.39
CA LYS A 315 9.68 11.52 7.44
C LYS A 315 8.22 11.19 7.13
N ILE A 316 7.94 10.06 6.47
CA ILE A 316 6.59 9.61 6.15
C ILE A 316 5.92 8.98 7.37
N LEU A 317 6.70 8.30 8.24
CA LEU A 317 6.18 7.51 9.37
C LEU A 317 5.17 8.26 10.26
N PRO A 318 5.38 9.52 10.69
CA PRO A 318 4.44 10.21 11.56
C PRO A 318 3.05 10.42 10.95
N TYR A 319 2.93 10.36 9.63
CA TYR A 319 1.72 10.64 8.87
C TYR A 319 0.96 9.39 8.40
N LEU A 320 1.41 8.19 8.75
CA LEU A 320 0.79 6.91 8.39
C LEU A 320 -0.47 6.63 9.22
N TYR A 321 -1.41 7.57 9.22
CA TYR A 321 -2.59 7.51 10.07
C TYR A 321 -3.43 6.27 9.83
N TYR A 322 -3.61 5.85 8.57
CA TYR A 322 -4.40 4.67 8.27
C TYR A 322 -3.76 3.36 8.75
N PRO A 323 -2.48 3.05 8.47
CA PRO A 323 -1.82 1.86 9.04
C PRO A 323 -1.89 1.78 10.56
N TYR A 324 -1.70 2.91 11.27
CA TYR A 324 -1.84 2.94 12.72
C TYR A 324 -3.28 2.70 13.19
N ALA A 325 -4.26 3.34 12.55
CA ALA A 325 -5.68 3.12 12.86
C ALA A 325 -6.10 1.67 12.59
N LEU A 326 -5.61 1.07 11.51
CA LEU A 326 -5.84 -0.32 11.16
C LEU A 326 -5.29 -1.26 12.24
N GLY A 327 -4.05 -1.05 12.69
CA GLY A 327 -3.43 -1.83 13.76
C GLY A 327 -4.20 -1.73 15.07
N ILE A 328 -4.64 -0.53 15.45
CA ILE A 328 -5.48 -0.31 16.64
C ILE A 328 -6.83 -1.03 16.48
N ALA A 329 -7.50 -0.90 15.35
CA ALA A 329 -8.78 -1.57 15.10
C ALA A 329 -8.64 -3.10 15.13
N ALA A 330 -7.56 -3.63 14.57
CA ALA A 330 -7.27 -5.07 14.60
C ALA A 330 -6.99 -5.58 16.02
N LEU A 331 -6.21 -4.84 16.83
CA LEU A 331 -5.98 -5.16 18.24
C LEU A 331 -7.28 -5.13 19.04
N LEU A 332 -8.10 -4.08 18.87
CA LEU A 332 -9.40 -3.98 19.52
C LEU A 332 -10.33 -5.13 19.11
N SER A 333 -10.29 -5.55 17.85
CA SER A 333 -11.03 -6.72 17.36
C SER A 333 -10.70 -8.00 18.15
N ILE A 334 -9.42 -8.22 18.49
CA ILE A 334 -9.00 -9.36 19.31
C ILE A 334 -9.44 -9.18 20.78
N ILE A 335 -9.17 -8.02 21.37
CA ILE A 335 -9.46 -7.76 22.79
C ILE A 335 -10.96 -7.85 23.07
N LEU A 336 -11.79 -7.31 22.19
CA LEU A 336 -13.25 -7.30 22.29
C LEU A 336 -13.91 -8.57 21.73
N SER A 337 -13.13 -9.53 21.23
CA SER A 337 -13.65 -10.72 20.54
C SER A 337 -14.66 -10.35 19.43
N TYR A 338 -14.30 -9.38 18.58
CA TYR A 338 -15.15 -8.86 17.51
C TYR A 338 -14.61 -9.27 16.13
N PRO A 339 -15.46 -9.59 15.16
CA PRO A 339 -16.92 -9.79 15.25
C PRO A 339 -17.27 -11.06 16.03
N HIS A 340 -18.20 -10.98 16.99
CA HIS A 340 -18.58 -12.10 17.89
C HIS A 340 -18.96 -13.40 17.18
N LYS A 341 -19.40 -13.30 15.92
CA LYS A 341 -19.76 -14.47 15.11
C LYS A 341 -18.55 -15.37 14.77
N TYR A 342 -17.33 -14.82 14.83
CA TYR A 342 -16.10 -15.48 14.38
C TYR A 342 -15.03 -15.59 15.48
N SER A 343 -15.39 -15.22 16.72
CA SER A 343 -14.47 -15.22 17.88
C SER A 343 -14.74 -16.37 18.82
#